data_59ab97d2b4da43e51252c4e7f97e9931
#
_entry.id   59ab97d2b4da43e51252c4e7f97e9931
#
_cell.length_a   1.000
_cell.length_b   1.000
_cell.length_c   1.000
_cell.angle_alpha   90.00
_cell.angle_beta   90.00
_cell.angle_gamma   90.00
#
_symmetry.space_group_name_H-M   'P 1'
#
loop_
_entity.id
_entity.type
_entity.pdbx_description
1 polymer ?
#
loop_
_entity_poly.entity_id
_entity_poly.type
_entity_poly.pdbx_seq_one_letter_code
_entity_poly.pdbx_strand_id
1 'polypeptide(L)'
;MSDRKMRLGAFLMAGGHHIAAWRHPQAYAHAGVDIDHFIELARIAERGKFDMLFVEDAAAIRERNPEMASQAARSTAFEPLSLLAALAVNTSHIGLVATASTSYNEPYGLARTFASLDQLSGGRAGWNLVTSASELEAENF
;
A
#
# COMPACT_ATOMS: atom_id res chain seq x y z
N MET A 1 -11.37 -5.72 -34.44
CA MET A 1 -11.91 -5.24 -33.14
C MET A 1 -10.76 -5.22 -32.14
N SER A 2 -10.51 -4.11 -31.43
CA SER A 2 -9.41 -4.10 -30.45
C SER A 2 -9.81 -5.00 -29.28
N ASP A 3 -8.94 -5.96 -28.92
CA ASP A 3 -9.11 -6.87 -27.78
C ASP A 3 -8.82 -6.11 -26.45
N ARG A 4 -9.53 -5.01 -26.24
CA ARG A 4 -9.37 -4.19 -25.04
C ARG A 4 -10.08 -4.87 -23.87
N LYS A 5 -9.30 -5.29 -22.88
CA LYS A 5 -9.81 -5.85 -21.63
C LYS A 5 -9.79 -4.77 -20.54
N MET A 6 -10.75 -4.85 -19.63
CA MET A 6 -10.75 -4.04 -18.41
C MET A 6 -9.60 -4.52 -17.51
N ARG A 7 -8.88 -3.57 -16.91
CA ARG A 7 -7.84 -3.83 -15.93
C ARG A 7 -8.39 -3.58 -14.53
N LEU A 8 -8.13 -4.50 -13.61
CA LEU A 8 -8.62 -4.44 -12.25
C LEU A 8 -7.46 -4.21 -11.27
N GLY A 9 -7.58 -3.17 -10.44
CA GLY A 9 -6.68 -2.92 -9.32
C GLY A 9 -7.37 -3.20 -8.00
N ALA A 10 -6.72 -3.94 -7.11
CA ALA A 10 -7.14 -4.09 -5.74
C ALA A 10 -6.44 -3.03 -4.88
N PHE A 11 -7.19 -2.04 -4.41
CA PHE A 11 -6.68 -1.03 -3.50
C PHE A 11 -6.74 -1.59 -2.07
N LEU A 12 -5.60 -1.92 -1.49
CA LEU A 12 -5.52 -2.50 -0.16
C LEU A 12 -5.53 -1.41 0.91
N MET A 13 -6.51 -1.48 1.79
CA MET A 13 -6.57 -0.73 3.04
C MET A 13 -6.89 -1.70 4.18
N ALA A 14 -6.00 -1.78 5.15
CA ALA A 14 -5.99 -2.80 6.19
C ALA A 14 -7.34 -2.98 6.91
N GLY A 15 -7.93 -1.91 7.39
CA GLY A 15 -9.23 -1.94 8.09
C GLY A 15 -10.45 -1.70 7.18
N GLY A 16 -10.25 -1.70 5.85
CA GLY A 16 -11.28 -1.33 4.88
C GLY A 16 -11.34 0.18 4.62
N HIS A 17 -12.05 0.57 3.55
CA HIS A 17 -12.09 1.96 3.07
C HIS A 17 -12.98 2.90 3.90
N HIS A 18 -13.99 2.36 4.58
CA HIS A 18 -14.83 3.17 5.44
C HIS A 18 -14.08 3.54 6.72
N ILE A 19 -14.11 4.81 7.12
CA ILE A 19 -13.33 5.32 8.26
C ILE A 19 -13.64 4.60 9.59
N ALA A 20 -14.85 4.10 9.75
CA ALA A 20 -15.27 3.35 10.92
C ALA A 20 -15.34 1.82 10.69
N ALA A 21 -14.79 1.30 9.58
CA ALA A 21 -14.86 -0.14 9.25
C ALA A 21 -14.28 -1.03 10.36
N TRP A 22 -13.20 -0.58 10.99
CA TRP A 22 -12.55 -1.27 12.11
C TRP A 22 -13.46 -1.51 13.33
N ARG A 23 -14.55 -0.74 13.47
CA ARG A 23 -15.52 -0.89 14.57
C ARG A 23 -16.56 -1.98 14.32
N HIS A 24 -16.61 -2.53 13.11
CA HIS A 24 -17.54 -3.62 12.80
C HIS A 24 -17.18 -4.85 13.64
N PRO A 25 -18.16 -5.59 14.21
CA PRO A 25 -17.87 -6.75 15.06
C PRO A 25 -17.05 -7.86 14.41
N GLN A 26 -17.07 -7.94 13.08
CA GLN A 26 -16.27 -8.90 12.29
C GLN A 26 -15.01 -8.28 11.69
N ALA A 27 -14.67 -7.03 12.06
CA ALA A 27 -13.44 -6.42 11.58
C ALA A 27 -12.22 -7.07 12.23
N TYR A 28 -11.17 -7.23 11.43
CA TYR A 28 -9.90 -7.71 11.94
C TYR A 28 -9.09 -6.53 12.51
N ALA A 29 -9.04 -6.44 13.83
CA ALA A 29 -8.48 -5.29 14.54
C ALA A 29 -6.98 -5.05 14.27
N HIS A 30 -6.23 -6.11 13.98
CA HIS A 30 -4.78 -6.05 13.74
C HIS A 30 -4.41 -6.01 12.24
N ALA A 31 -5.38 -5.88 11.35
CA ALA A 31 -5.19 -5.94 9.90
C ALA A 31 -4.04 -5.03 9.39
N GLY A 32 -3.83 -3.84 9.99
CA GLY A 32 -2.83 -2.88 9.56
C GLY A 32 -1.37 -3.31 9.75
N VAL A 33 -1.13 -4.25 10.64
CA VAL A 33 0.23 -4.69 11.04
C VAL A 33 0.38 -6.22 10.99
N ASP A 34 -0.55 -6.92 10.37
CA ASP A 34 -0.49 -8.37 10.19
C ASP A 34 -0.08 -8.72 8.76
N ILE A 35 1.15 -9.20 8.60
CA ILE A 35 1.68 -9.56 7.28
C ILE A 35 0.97 -10.77 6.67
N ASP A 36 0.53 -11.74 7.47
CA ASP A 36 -0.16 -12.92 6.98
C ASP A 36 -1.52 -12.56 6.38
N HIS A 37 -2.20 -11.57 6.99
CA HIS A 37 -3.42 -11.01 6.43
C HIS A 37 -3.20 -10.38 5.05
N PHE A 38 -2.15 -9.57 4.89
CA PHE A 38 -1.81 -8.97 3.58
C PHE A 38 -1.41 -10.02 2.55
N ILE A 39 -0.67 -11.05 2.94
CA ILE A 39 -0.30 -12.18 2.05
C ILE A 39 -1.56 -12.90 1.56
N GLU A 40 -2.51 -13.17 2.45
CA GLU A 40 -3.77 -13.82 2.06
C GLU A 40 -4.60 -12.94 1.12
N LEU A 41 -4.73 -11.64 1.40
CA LEU A 41 -5.41 -10.70 0.50
C LEU A 41 -4.75 -10.64 -0.88
N ALA A 42 -3.42 -10.61 -0.93
CA ALA A 42 -2.67 -10.62 -2.18
C ALA A 42 -2.93 -11.89 -3.00
N ARG A 43 -2.92 -13.04 -2.34
CA ARG A 43 -3.22 -14.32 -2.97
C ARG A 43 -4.68 -14.43 -3.46
N ILE A 44 -5.63 -13.88 -2.70
CA ILE A 44 -7.04 -13.80 -3.11
C ILE A 44 -7.17 -12.94 -4.37
N ALA A 45 -6.56 -11.76 -4.39
CA ALA A 45 -6.60 -10.86 -5.54
C ALA A 45 -5.94 -11.51 -6.78
N GLU A 46 -4.80 -12.18 -6.61
CA GLU A 46 -4.12 -12.88 -7.69
C GLU A 46 -4.97 -14.04 -8.25
N ARG A 47 -5.57 -14.87 -7.39
CA ARG A 47 -6.53 -15.90 -7.80
C ARG A 47 -7.75 -15.31 -8.52
N GLY A 48 -8.21 -14.14 -8.06
CA GLY A 48 -9.29 -13.37 -8.65
C GLY A 48 -8.93 -12.68 -9.98
N LYS A 49 -7.68 -12.86 -10.47
CA LYS A 49 -7.18 -12.26 -11.72
C LYS A 49 -7.19 -10.73 -11.73
N PHE A 50 -6.99 -10.11 -10.58
CA PHE A 50 -6.65 -8.69 -10.54
C PHE A 50 -5.29 -8.46 -11.20
N ASP A 51 -5.19 -7.35 -11.95
CA ASP A 51 -3.95 -7.00 -12.65
C ASP A 51 -2.90 -6.42 -11.68
N MET A 52 -3.34 -5.73 -10.61
CA MET A 52 -2.43 -5.13 -9.64
C MET A 52 -3.01 -5.03 -8.23
N LEU A 53 -2.12 -5.02 -7.25
CA LEU A 53 -2.34 -4.50 -5.91
C LEU A 53 -1.86 -3.05 -5.85
N PHE A 54 -2.61 -2.20 -5.20
CA PHE A 54 -2.24 -0.81 -4.96
C PHE A 54 -2.27 -0.52 -3.46
N VAL A 55 -1.17 0.05 -2.96
CA VAL A 55 -1.02 0.46 -1.56
C VAL A 55 -0.76 1.97 -1.51
N GLU A 56 -1.69 2.71 -0.88
CA GLU A 56 -1.50 4.13 -0.62
C GLU A 56 -0.48 4.35 0.50
N ASP A 57 0.08 5.55 0.52
CA ASP A 57 0.90 6.04 1.61
C ASP A 57 0.64 7.51 1.92
N ALA A 58 0.94 7.87 3.15
CA ALA A 58 1.13 9.23 3.60
C ALA A 58 2.26 9.23 4.61
N ALA A 59 3.26 10.08 4.40
CA ALA A 59 4.45 10.16 5.25
C ALA A 59 4.15 10.84 6.62
N ALA A 60 2.91 10.75 7.08
CA ALA A 60 2.45 11.28 8.38
C ALA A 60 1.19 10.54 8.86
N ILE A 61 0.99 10.55 10.17
CA ILE A 61 -0.31 10.24 10.77
C ILE A 61 -1.26 11.40 10.48
N ARG A 62 -2.41 11.10 9.83
CA ARG A 62 -3.38 12.10 9.34
C ARG A 62 -4.25 12.71 10.45
N GLU A 63 -3.85 12.61 11.72
CA GLU A 63 -4.58 13.11 12.88
C GLU A 63 -3.59 13.77 13.86
N ARG A 64 -3.82 15.04 14.16
CA ARG A 64 -2.95 15.82 15.09
C ARG A 64 -3.23 15.51 16.57
N ASN A 65 -4.45 15.09 16.89
CA ASN A 65 -4.80 14.75 18.25
C ASN A 65 -4.32 13.31 18.57
N PRO A 66 -3.36 13.13 19.50
CA PRO A 66 -2.81 11.80 19.80
C PRO A 66 -3.84 10.80 20.32
N GLU A 67 -4.84 11.28 21.07
CA GLU A 67 -5.91 10.44 21.59
C GLU A 67 -6.79 9.92 20.44
N MET A 68 -7.16 10.78 19.51
CA MET A 68 -7.93 10.40 18.32
C MET A 68 -7.10 9.50 17.39
N ALA A 69 -5.81 9.82 17.20
CA ALA A 69 -4.89 9.02 16.41
C ALA A 69 -4.76 7.59 16.97
N SER A 70 -4.69 7.44 18.29
CA SER A 70 -4.58 6.12 18.94
C SER A 70 -5.82 5.24 18.76
N GLN A 71 -6.97 5.85 18.44
CA GLN A 71 -8.24 5.18 18.21
C GLN A 71 -8.54 4.97 16.72
N ALA A 72 -7.67 5.42 15.83
CA ALA A 72 -7.87 5.30 14.38
C ALA A 72 -7.07 4.14 13.81
N ALA A 73 -7.76 3.16 13.18
CA ALA A 73 -7.11 2.00 12.57
C ALA A 73 -6.11 2.36 11.45
N ARG A 74 -6.20 3.58 10.91
CA ARG A 74 -5.29 4.08 9.86
C ARG A 74 -4.01 4.71 10.40
N SER A 75 -3.83 4.78 11.73
CA SER A 75 -2.62 5.33 12.34
C SER A 75 -1.45 4.34 12.35
N THR A 76 -1.71 3.08 12.06
CA THR A 76 -0.70 2.02 11.97
C THR A 76 -0.83 1.31 10.63
N ALA A 77 0.25 1.30 9.86
CA ALA A 77 0.34 0.61 8.57
C ALA A 77 1.79 0.24 8.28
N PHE A 78 1.98 -0.77 7.44
CA PHE A 78 3.29 -1.01 6.84
C PHE A 78 3.62 0.07 5.81
N GLU A 79 4.88 0.44 5.72
CA GLU A 79 5.39 1.24 4.62
C GLU A 79 5.26 0.44 3.31
N PRO A 80 4.71 1.06 2.22
CA PRO A 80 4.32 0.32 1.02
C PRO A 80 5.42 -0.49 0.34
N LEU A 81 6.63 0.07 0.20
CA LEU A 81 7.71 -0.63 -0.51
C LEU A 81 8.19 -1.85 0.27
N SER A 82 8.27 -1.74 1.60
CA SER A 82 8.59 -2.85 2.50
C SER A 82 7.51 -3.94 2.46
N LEU A 83 6.23 -3.54 2.51
CA LEU A 83 5.11 -4.47 2.40
C LEU A 83 5.12 -5.19 1.05
N LEU A 84 5.24 -4.44 -0.05
CA LEU A 84 5.20 -5.03 -1.39
C LEU A 84 6.41 -5.93 -1.67
N ALA A 85 7.58 -5.67 -1.06
CA ALA A 85 8.72 -6.58 -1.14
C ALA A 85 8.40 -7.95 -0.51
N ALA A 86 7.69 -7.96 0.63
CA ALA A 86 7.23 -9.19 1.26
C ALA A 86 6.14 -9.89 0.41
N LEU A 87 5.23 -9.14 -0.20
CA LEU A 87 4.20 -9.70 -1.08
C LEU A 87 4.78 -10.20 -2.41
N ALA A 88 5.87 -9.60 -2.90
CA ALA A 88 6.53 -10.01 -4.14
C ALA A 88 6.96 -11.48 -4.13
N VAL A 89 7.49 -11.96 -3.00
CA VAL A 89 7.93 -13.36 -2.84
C VAL A 89 6.79 -14.32 -2.50
N ASN A 90 5.59 -13.81 -2.25
CA ASN A 90 4.38 -14.58 -1.94
C ASN A 90 3.36 -14.62 -3.07
N THR A 91 3.63 -13.94 -4.19
CA THR A 91 2.79 -13.85 -5.41
C THR A 91 3.62 -14.07 -6.65
N SER A 92 2.99 -14.38 -7.79
CA SER A 92 3.71 -14.73 -9.02
C SER A 92 3.35 -13.87 -10.23
N HIS A 93 2.17 -13.26 -10.28
CA HIS A 93 1.64 -12.61 -11.49
C HIS A 93 1.11 -11.20 -11.27
N ILE A 94 0.53 -10.91 -10.09
CA ILE A 94 -0.11 -9.64 -9.81
C ILE A 94 0.91 -8.50 -9.73
N GLY A 95 0.61 -7.37 -10.36
CA GLY A 95 1.41 -6.15 -10.27
C GLY A 95 1.39 -5.57 -8.85
N LEU A 96 2.47 -4.94 -8.45
CA LEU A 96 2.69 -4.44 -7.09
C LEU A 96 2.97 -2.92 -7.17
N VAL A 97 1.94 -2.11 -6.86
CA VAL A 97 2.00 -0.65 -7.01
C VAL A 97 2.10 0.01 -5.65
N ALA A 98 3.25 0.64 -5.38
CA ALA A 98 3.51 1.41 -4.17
C ALA A 98 3.30 2.91 -4.41
N THR A 99 2.68 3.60 -3.47
CA THR A 99 2.76 5.05 -3.38
C THR A 99 4.10 5.47 -2.82
N ALA A 100 4.76 6.43 -3.47
CA ALA A 100 5.95 7.08 -2.92
C ALA A 100 6.00 8.54 -3.39
N SER A 101 6.24 9.45 -2.44
CA SER A 101 6.31 10.88 -2.70
C SER A 101 7.66 11.30 -3.25
N THR A 102 7.64 12.16 -4.27
CA THR A 102 8.86 12.82 -4.79
C THR A 102 9.25 14.05 -3.99
N SER A 103 8.38 14.54 -3.08
CA SER A 103 8.66 15.72 -2.28
C SER A 103 9.67 15.48 -1.17
N TYR A 104 9.69 14.27 -0.60
CA TYR A 104 10.49 13.94 0.59
C TYR A 104 11.49 12.81 0.38
N ASN A 105 11.65 12.35 -0.85
CA ASN A 105 12.57 11.28 -1.16
C ASN A 105 13.58 11.71 -2.23
N GLU A 106 14.83 11.36 -2.01
CA GLU A 106 15.89 11.58 -2.99
C GLU A 106 15.69 10.69 -4.23
N PRO A 107 15.78 11.24 -5.46
CA PRO A 107 15.48 10.50 -6.68
C PRO A 107 16.30 9.21 -6.84
N TYR A 108 17.58 9.24 -6.49
CA TYR A 108 18.43 8.04 -6.55
C TYR A 108 17.98 6.97 -5.56
N GLY A 109 17.60 7.37 -4.34
CA GLY A 109 17.09 6.46 -3.33
C GLY A 109 15.83 5.74 -3.80
N LEU A 110 14.85 6.50 -4.32
CA LEU A 110 13.62 5.94 -4.89
C LEU A 110 13.90 4.99 -6.06
N ALA A 111 14.72 5.43 -7.03
CA ALA A 111 15.05 4.62 -8.19
C ALA A 111 15.68 3.28 -7.77
N ARG A 112 16.59 3.29 -6.80
CA ARG A 112 17.24 2.09 -6.29
C ARG A 112 16.24 1.15 -5.58
N THR A 113 15.34 1.69 -4.78
CA THR A 113 14.34 0.90 -4.04
C THR A 113 13.33 0.26 -4.99
N PHE A 114 12.80 1.03 -5.96
CA PHE A 114 11.89 0.49 -6.97
C PHE A 114 12.58 -0.54 -7.89
N ALA A 115 13.83 -0.31 -8.27
CA ALA A 115 14.59 -1.31 -9.04
C ALA A 115 14.78 -2.62 -8.26
N SER A 116 14.98 -2.54 -6.93
CA SER A 116 15.07 -3.71 -6.07
C SER A 116 13.74 -4.45 -6.00
N LEU A 117 12.63 -3.74 -5.82
CA LEU A 117 11.28 -4.32 -5.81
C LEU A 117 10.96 -4.97 -7.17
N ASP A 118 11.33 -4.31 -8.27
CA ASP A 118 11.12 -4.83 -9.62
C ASP A 118 11.89 -6.15 -9.82
N GLN A 119 13.15 -6.19 -9.42
CA GLN A 119 13.95 -7.41 -9.48
C GLN A 119 13.39 -8.53 -8.59
N LEU A 120 12.99 -8.23 -7.35
CA LEU A 120 12.39 -9.21 -6.42
C LEU A 120 11.07 -9.76 -6.95
N SER A 121 10.30 -8.93 -7.62
CA SER A 121 8.98 -9.29 -8.16
C SER A 121 9.03 -9.90 -9.57
N GLY A 122 10.19 -9.90 -10.23
CA GLY A 122 10.32 -10.37 -11.62
C GLY A 122 9.60 -9.44 -12.62
N GLY A 123 9.77 -8.12 -12.49
CA GLY A 123 9.24 -7.12 -13.42
C GLY A 123 7.80 -6.69 -13.14
N ARG A 124 7.32 -6.79 -11.90
CA ARG A 124 5.93 -6.48 -11.52
C ARG A 124 5.77 -5.21 -10.70
N ALA A 125 6.86 -4.47 -10.41
CA ALA A 125 6.79 -3.25 -9.64
C ALA A 125 6.09 -2.13 -10.41
N GLY A 126 5.29 -1.35 -9.70
CA GLY A 126 4.65 -0.14 -10.20
C GLY A 126 4.76 0.99 -9.18
N TRP A 127 4.77 2.21 -9.67
CA TRP A 127 4.90 3.40 -8.84
C TRP A 127 3.69 4.32 -9.01
N ASN A 128 2.99 4.56 -7.92
CA ASN A 128 2.08 5.68 -7.81
C ASN A 128 2.87 6.91 -7.35
N LEU A 129 3.38 7.65 -8.34
CA LEU A 129 4.16 8.86 -8.13
C LEU A 129 3.24 9.98 -7.65
N VAL A 130 3.53 10.51 -6.47
CA VAL A 130 2.78 11.63 -5.89
C VAL A 130 3.73 12.77 -5.49
N THR A 131 3.16 13.99 -5.45
CA THR A 131 3.77 15.14 -4.80
C THR A 131 2.96 15.44 -3.56
N SER A 132 3.60 15.40 -2.39
CA SER A 132 2.91 15.64 -1.12
C SER A 132 2.49 17.09 -0.99
N ALA A 133 1.29 17.31 -0.46
CA ALA A 133 0.73 18.65 -0.22
C ALA A 133 0.22 18.82 1.22
N SER A 134 0.50 17.85 2.11
CA SER A 134 0.06 17.86 3.50
C SER A 134 1.09 18.54 4.39
N GLU A 135 0.64 19.51 5.20
CA GLU A 135 1.48 20.11 6.26
C GLU A 135 1.96 19.07 7.27
N LEU A 136 1.12 18.08 7.59
CA LEU A 136 1.49 16.99 8.51
C LEU A 136 2.66 16.15 7.99
N GLU A 137 2.72 15.93 6.69
CA GLU A 137 3.86 15.25 6.07
C GLU A 137 5.12 16.11 6.14
N ALA A 138 5.00 17.42 5.85
CA ALA A 138 6.13 18.34 5.88
C ALA A 138 6.77 18.46 7.28
N GLU A 139 6.01 18.26 8.35
CA GLU A 139 6.51 18.31 9.72
C GLU A 139 7.50 17.16 10.06
N ASN A 140 7.56 16.12 9.24
CA ASN A 140 8.45 14.96 9.43
C ASN A 140 9.79 15.09 8.67
N PHE A 141 9.97 16.16 7.89
CA PHE A 141 11.14 16.42 7.06
C PHE A 141 11.66 17.83 7.20
#